data_83fa2c416fe79dd121236b26d9d1f9ce
#
_entry.id   83fa2c416fe79dd121236b26d9d1f9ce
#
_cell.length_a   1.000
_cell.length_b   1.000
_cell.length_c   1.000
_cell.angle_alpha   90.00
_cell.angle_beta   90.00
_cell.angle_gamma   90.00
#
_symmetry.space_group_name_H-M   'P 1'
#
loop_
_entity.id
_entity.type
_entity.pdbx_description
1 polymer ?
#
loop_
_entity_poly.entity_id
_entity_poly.type
_entity_poly.pdbx_seq_one_letter_code
_entity_poly.pdbx_strand_id
1 'polypeptide(L)'
;MNLFSKKQIIFSESDIFGEQVHQRRLRENNDTFKHNFFRDLSELKLDEPVVHLEYGIGLYKGLQTLSINNIESEFITLMYAEESKIYLPVSSINLISRYSSGSNIIPKLNRLGSDSWGKAKEKAEARARDTAVELLDVYARRAKSVGFSYLAYEDEYQKFSSEFNFEETPDQRQAIALSLIHI
;
A
#
# COMPACT_ATOMS: atom_id res chain seq x y z
N MET A 1 -48.91 -22.11 -10.93
CA MET A 1 -48.20 -22.89 -9.91
C MET A 1 -46.93 -22.11 -9.56
N ASN A 2 -47.02 -21.28 -8.50
CA ASN A 2 -45.96 -20.33 -8.14
C ASN A 2 -44.84 -21.04 -7.39
N LEU A 3 -43.63 -21.15 -8.00
CA LEU A 3 -42.45 -21.83 -7.48
C LEU A 3 -41.40 -20.89 -6.87
N PHE A 4 -41.73 -19.63 -6.60
CA PHE A 4 -40.78 -18.67 -6.06
C PHE A 4 -41.31 -17.97 -4.79
N SER A 5 -41.24 -18.65 -3.67
CA SER A 5 -41.39 -18.01 -2.36
C SER A 5 -40.46 -18.62 -1.34
N LYS A 6 -39.16 -18.63 -1.63
CA LYS A 6 -38.14 -18.67 -0.60
C LYS A 6 -37.48 -17.30 -0.58
N LYS A 7 -37.81 -16.48 0.43
CA LYS A 7 -37.02 -15.28 0.76
C LYS A 7 -35.60 -15.74 1.05
N GLN A 8 -34.70 -15.57 0.10
CA GLN A 8 -33.26 -15.69 0.34
C GLN A 8 -32.80 -14.36 0.91
N ILE A 9 -32.26 -14.40 2.12
CA ILE A 9 -31.60 -13.24 2.71
C ILE A 9 -30.12 -13.41 2.35
N ILE A 10 -29.63 -12.50 1.52
CA ILE A 10 -28.23 -12.43 1.12
C ILE A 10 -27.58 -11.43 2.07
N PHE A 11 -26.64 -11.89 2.87
CA PHE A 11 -25.79 -11.03 3.70
C PHE A 11 -24.54 -10.69 2.90
N SER A 12 -24.24 -9.42 2.75
CA SER A 12 -22.95 -8.98 2.22
C SER A 12 -21.89 -9.05 3.33
N GLU A 13 -20.61 -9.04 2.93
CA GLU A 13 -19.50 -9.03 3.87
C GLU A 13 -19.59 -7.82 4.82
N SER A 14 -20.06 -6.68 4.34
CA SER A 14 -20.31 -5.48 5.13
C SER A 14 -21.44 -5.63 6.16
N ASP A 15 -22.43 -6.50 5.89
CA ASP A 15 -23.53 -6.77 6.83
C ASP A 15 -23.08 -7.66 7.98
N ILE A 16 -22.06 -8.51 7.75
CA ILE A 16 -21.54 -9.45 8.73
C ILE A 16 -20.46 -8.79 9.61
N PHE A 17 -19.59 -7.97 9.01
CA PHE A 17 -18.41 -7.42 9.68
C PHE A 17 -18.50 -5.93 10.00
N GLY A 18 -19.59 -5.25 9.64
CA GLY A 18 -19.88 -3.88 10.05
C GLY A 18 -18.99 -2.78 9.46
N GLU A 19 -17.95 -3.10 8.71
CA GLU A 19 -17.05 -2.15 8.06
C GLU A 19 -16.89 -2.47 6.58
N GLN A 20 -16.90 -1.42 5.75
CA GLN A 20 -16.57 -1.57 4.32
C GLN A 20 -15.09 -1.95 4.18
N VAL A 21 -14.81 -3.23 4.03
CA VAL A 21 -13.48 -3.70 3.67
C VAL A 21 -13.23 -3.29 2.22
N HIS A 22 -12.49 -2.20 2.02
CA HIS A 22 -12.03 -1.79 0.71
C HIS A 22 -10.98 -2.77 0.18
N GLN A 23 -11.40 -3.91 -0.34
CA GLN A 23 -10.51 -4.90 -1.00
C GLN A 23 -9.69 -4.28 -2.15
N ARG A 24 -10.14 -3.16 -2.72
CA ARG A 24 -9.40 -2.42 -3.75
C ARG A 24 -8.05 -1.89 -3.27
N ARG A 25 -7.88 -1.65 -1.95
CA ARG A 25 -6.61 -1.17 -1.38
C ARG A 25 -5.51 -2.22 -1.26
N LEU A 26 -5.84 -3.51 -1.17
CA LEU A 26 -4.84 -4.57 -1.04
C LEU A 26 -4.12 -4.90 -2.35
N ARG A 27 -4.77 -4.70 -3.52
CA ARG A 27 -4.12 -4.86 -4.83
C ARG A 27 -3.30 -3.63 -5.26
N GLU A 28 -3.73 -2.42 -4.89
CA GLU A 28 -2.98 -1.19 -5.13
C GLU A 28 -1.75 -1.06 -4.22
N ASN A 29 -1.76 -1.63 -3.01
CA ASN A 29 -0.66 -1.47 -2.06
C ASN A 29 0.64 -2.19 -2.45
N ASN A 30 0.59 -3.27 -3.23
CA ASN A 30 1.84 -3.92 -3.69
C ASN A 30 2.56 -3.13 -4.80
N ASP A 31 1.83 -2.36 -5.59
CA ASP A 31 2.42 -1.45 -6.56
C ASP A 31 2.71 -0.07 -5.95
N THR A 32 1.93 0.36 -4.94
CA THR A 32 2.08 1.68 -4.30
C THR A 32 3.40 1.81 -3.54
N PHE A 33 3.90 0.74 -2.91
CA PHE A 33 5.22 0.75 -2.27
C PHE A 33 6.36 0.95 -3.27
N LYS A 34 6.22 0.43 -4.49
CA LYS A 34 7.22 0.61 -5.56
C LYS A 34 7.14 1.99 -6.20
N HIS A 35 5.98 2.66 -6.14
CA HIS A 35 5.74 3.98 -6.73
C HIS A 35 5.97 5.15 -5.77
N ASN A 36 6.21 4.90 -4.48
CA ASN A 36 6.43 5.98 -3.52
C ASN A 36 7.82 6.63 -3.60
N PHE A 37 8.80 5.95 -4.18
CA PHE A 37 10.12 6.51 -4.40
C PHE A 37 10.24 7.03 -5.83
N PHE A 38 10.85 8.19 -5.97
CA PHE A 38 11.16 8.74 -7.29
C PHE A 38 12.28 7.92 -7.94
N ARG A 39 12.05 7.50 -9.16
CA ARG A 39 13.05 6.80 -9.97
C ARG A 39 13.80 7.76 -10.88
N ASP A 40 13.17 8.87 -11.22
CA ASP A 40 13.68 9.87 -12.12
C ASP A 40 13.28 11.27 -11.63
N LEU A 41 14.13 12.25 -11.91
CA LEU A 41 13.88 13.66 -11.63
C LEU A 41 12.67 14.22 -12.39
N SER A 42 12.36 13.65 -13.57
CA SER A 42 11.19 14.04 -14.37
C SER A 42 9.85 13.83 -13.66
N GLU A 43 9.83 12.97 -12.64
CA GLU A 43 8.64 12.70 -11.86
C GLU A 43 8.33 13.79 -10.80
N LEU A 44 9.31 14.66 -10.47
CA LEU A 44 9.19 15.71 -9.48
C LEU A 44 8.59 16.96 -10.11
N LYS A 45 7.49 17.44 -9.53
CA LYS A 45 6.87 18.71 -9.93
C LYS A 45 7.25 19.83 -8.95
N LEU A 46 7.47 21.03 -9.49
CA LEU A 46 7.73 22.21 -8.67
C LEU A 46 6.59 22.41 -7.66
N ASP A 47 6.97 22.78 -6.44
CA ASP A 47 6.07 23.01 -5.31
C ASP A 47 5.27 21.77 -4.86
N GLU A 48 5.63 20.59 -5.35
CA GLU A 48 5.06 19.33 -4.86
C GLU A 48 5.64 18.97 -3.48
N PRO A 49 4.80 18.57 -2.50
CA PRO A 49 5.30 18.10 -1.22
C PRO A 49 5.98 16.74 -1.38
N VAL A 50 7.15 16.64 -0.80
CA VAL A 50 7.98 15.43 -0.78
C VAL A 50 8.39 15.09 0.64
N VAL A 51 8.72 13.83 0.88
CA VAL A 51 9.19 13.36 2.20
C VAL A 51 10.65 12.93 2.08
N HIS A 52 11.53 13.60 2.78
CA HIS A 52 12.90 13.17 2.95
C HIS A 52 13.04 12.25 4.15
N LEU A 53 13.79 11.17 4.02
CA LEU A 53 13.93 10.15 5.08
C LEU A 53 14.38 10.71 6.42
N GLU A 54 15.29 11.70 6.43
CA GLU A 54 15.85 12.27 7.65
C GLU A 54 15.22 13.59 8.06
N TYR A 55 14.80 14.42 7.08
CA TYR A 55 14.33 15.79 7.35
C TYR A 55 12.82 15.95 7.31
N GLY A 56 12.09 14.92 6.88
CA GLY A 56 10.63 14.92 6.83
C GLY A 56 10.07 15.65 5.63
N ILE A 57 8.93 16.30 5.82
CA ILE A 57 8.12 16.87 4.75
C ILE A 57 8.68 18.25 4.36
N GLY A 58 9.01 18.40 3.08
CA GLY A 58 9.43 19.64 2.44
C GLY A 58 8.74 19.82 1.09
N LEU A 59 8.99 20.96 0.43
CA LEU A 59 8.53 21.27 -0.93
C LEU A 59 9.70 21.20 -1.90
N TYR A 60 9.51 20.54 -3.01
CA TYR A 60 10.49 20.53 -4.09
C TYR A 60 10.51 21.88 -4.83
N LYS A 61 11.68 22.52 -4.90
CA LYS A 61 11.87 23.83 -5.52
C LYS A 61 12.71 23.79 -6.81
N GLY A 62 12.91 22.61 -7.36
CA GLY A 62 13.68 22.46 -8.60
C GLY A 62 15.12 22.06 -8.37
N LEU A 63 15.86 22.03 -9.47
CA LEU A 63 17.30 21.79 -9.48
C LEU A 63 18.05 23.10 -9.42
N GLN A 64 19.19 23.07 -8.76
CA GLN A 64 20.12 24.18 -8.70
C GLN A 64 21.54 23.68 -8.90
N THR A 65 22.28 24.31 -9.82
CA THR A 65 23.70 24.03 -10.00
C THR A 65 24.49 24.82 -8.95
N LEU A 66 25.26 24.14 -8.16
CA LEU A 66 26.16 24.75 -7.16
C LEU A 66 27.59 24.35 -7.46
N SER A 67 28.49 25.31 -7.33
CA SER A 67 29.94 25.07 -7.44
C SER A 67 30.50 24.81 -6.04
N ILE A 68 30.95 23.60 -5.80
CA ILE A 68 31.59 23.19 -4.55
C ILE A 68 33.03 22.80 -4.89
N ASN A 69 34.02 23.45 -4.31
CA ASN A 69 35.43 23.21 -4.57
C ASN A 69 35.81 23.29 -6.08
N ASN A 70 35.26 24.26 -6.78
CA ASN A 70 35.41 24.46 -8.24
C ASN A 70 34.84 23.30 -9.12
N ILE A 71 33.99 22.46 -8.55
CA ILE A 71 33.28 21.42 -9.29
C ILE A 71 31.79 21.81 -9.33
N GLU A 72 31.25 22.03 -10.51
CA GLU A 72 29.81 22.26 -10.72
C GLU A 72 29.04 20.96 -10.62
N SER A 73 28.03 20.95 -9.76
CA SER A 73 27.16 19.81 -9.57
C SER A 73 25.70 20.25 -9.42
N GLU A 74 24.78 19.39 -9.85
CA GLU A 74 23.34 19.63 -9.72
C GLU A 74 22.81 19.10 -8.40
N PHE A 75 21.99 19.91 -7.76
CA PHE A 75 21.37 19.62 -6.49
C PHE A 75 19.86 19.78 -6.58
N ILE A 76 19.15 18.86 -5.93
CA ILE A 76 17.72 18.94 -5.66
C ILE A 76 17.53 19.93 -4.51
N THR A 77 16.73 20.97 -4.74
CA THR A 77 16.43 21.97 -3.71
C THR A 77 15.11 21.60 -3.03
N LEU A 78 15.15 21.38 -1.72
CA LEU A 78 13.98 21.19 -0.87
C LEU A 78 13.81 22.36 0.08
N MET A 79 12.60 22.92 0.14
CA MET A 79 12.24 23.99 1.05
C MET A 79 11.41 23.46 2.22
N TYR A 80 11.78 23.87 3.41
CA TYR A 80 11.16 23.49 4.68
C TYR A 80 10.48 24.70 5.35
N ALA A 81 9.96 24.52 6.56
CA ALA A 81 9.41 25.62 7.34
C ALA A 81 10.45 26.73 7.53
N GLU A 82 9.95 27.98 7.71
CA GLU A 82 10.78 29.18 7.88
C GLU A 82 11.72 29.42 6.68
N GLU A 83 11.29 29.02 5.47
CA GLU A 83 12.04 29.17 4.21
C GLU A 83 13.44 28.52 4.22
N SER A 84 13.69 27.66 5.19
CA SER A 84 14.94 26.91 5.27
C SER A 84 15.08 25.96 4.09
N LYS A 85 16.27 25.88 3.49
CA LYS A 85 16.52 25.05 2.30
C LYS A 85 17.57 24.00 2.57
N ILE A 86 17.39 22.84 1.95
CA ILE A 86 18.39 21.78 1.86
C ILE A 86 18.70 21.56 0.38
N TYR A 87 19.97 21.36 0.10
CA TYR A 87 20.48 21.00 -1.22
C TYR A 87 20.98 19.55 -1.17
N LEU A 88 20.32 18.69 -1.90
CA LEU A 88 20.65 17.27 -1.97
C LEU A 88 21.27 16.95 -3.32
N PRO A 89 22.41 16.25 -3.38
CA PRO A 89 22.94 15.77 -4.66
C PRO A 89 21.87 14.93 -5.38
N VAL A 90 21.80 15.06 -6.71
CA VAL A 90 20.86 14.29 -7.54
C VAL A 90 20.98 12.78 -7.31
N SER A 91 22.19 12.29 -7.02
CA SER A 91 22.45 10.89 -6.66
C SER A 91 21.70 10.40 -5.41
N SER A 92 21.22 11.32 -4.56
CA SER A 92 20.48 11.03 -3.33
C SER A 92 18.95 11.05 -3.50
N ILE A 93 18.45 11.01 -4.74
CA ILE A 93 17.00 10.99 -5.04
C ILE A 93 16.25 9.84 -4.35
N ASN A 94 16.92 8.74 -4.11
CA ASN A 94 16.40 7.58 -3.39
C ASN A 94 16.04 7.85 -1.92
N LEU A 95 16.51 8.97 -1.33
CA LEU A 95 16.14 9.41 0.01
C LEU A 95 14.83 10.22 0.04
N ILE A 96 14.26 10.49 -1.13
CA ILE A 96 13.05 11.29 -1.30
C ILE A 96 11.92 10.39 -1.77
N SER A 97 10.77 10.51 -1.13
CA SER A 97 9.54 9.83 -1.53
C SER A 97 8.40 10.81 -1.72
N ARG A 98 7.39 10.39 -2.47
CA ARG A 98 6.17 11.19 -2.66
C ARG A 98 5.41 11.33 -1.35
N TYR A 99 4.95 12.53 -1.08
CA TYR A 99 3.97 12.71 -0.02
C TYR A 99 2.61 12.23 -0.49
N SER A 100 2.09 11.19 0.16
CA SER A 100 0.75 10.66 -0.12
C SER A 100 -0.15 10.93 1.08
N SER A 101 -1.15 11.78 0.91
CA SER A 101 -2.22 11.94 1.89
C SER A 101 -3.55 11.56 1.28
N GLY A 102 -4.43 10.96 2.08
CA GLY A 102 -5.79 10.62 1.65
C GLY A 102 -6.71 11.83 1.43
N SER A 103 -6.21 13.05 1.61
CA SER A 103 -6.94 14.30 1.45
C SER A 103 -6.05 15.32 0.72
N ASN A 104 -6.66 16.19 -0.08
CA ASN A 104 -5.97 17.29 -0.79
C ASN A 104 -5.50 18.41 0.16
N ILE A 105 -5.12 18.10 1.38
CA ILE A 105 -4.66 19.06 2.37
C ILE A 105 -3.15 19.25 2.16
N ILE A 106 -2.74 20.50 2.04
CA ILE A 106 -1.33 20.87 2.00
C ILE A 106 -0.68 20.49 3.34
N PRO A 107 0.35 19.64 3.35
CA PRO A 107 0.97 19.20 4.59
C PRO A 107 1.68 20.34 5.29
N LYS A 108 1.74 20.27 6.61
CA LYS A 108 2.60 21.16 7.38
C LYS A 108 4.05 20.77 7.14
N LEU A 109 4.87 21.71 6.68
CA LEU A 109 6.29 21.49 6.46
C LEU A 109 7.02 21.28 7.79
N ASN A 110 7.99 20.38 7.78
CA ASN A 110 8.86 20.18 8.94
C ASN A 110 9.82 21.33 9.12
N ARG A 111 10.22 21.57 10.37
CA ARG A 111 11.27 22.54 10.70
C ARG A 111 12.60 21.82 10.81
N LEU A 112 13.62 22.31 10.12
CA LEU A 112 14.96 21.76 10.19
C LEU A 112 15.57 21.94 11.59
N GLY A 113 16.30 20.92 12.04
CA GLY A 113 16.90 20.94 13.38
C GLY A 113 15.93 20.67 14.53
N SER A 114 14.64 20.38 14.26
CA SER A 114 13.69 19.98 15.30
C SER A 114 13.59 18.46 15.40
N ASP A 115 13.44 17.94 16.63
CA ASP A 115 13.21 16.52 16.89
C ASP A 115 11.81 16.02 16.51
N SER A 116 10.98 16.89 15.97
CA SER A 116 9.57 16.56 15.70
C SER A 116 9.41 15.42 14.70
N TRP A 117 10.24 15.40 13.66
CA TRP A 117 10.25 14.33 12.67
C TRP A 117 10.76 13.01 13.24
N GLY A 118 11.87 13.04 13.99
CA GLY A 118 12.41 11.87 14.68
C GLY A 118 11.38 11.21 15.59
N LYS A 119 10.72 11.99 16.44
CA LYS A 119 9.64 11.51 17.31
C LYS A 119 8.45 10.95 16.55
N ALA A 120 8.06 11.56 15.43
CA ALA A 120 6.98 11.05 14.60
C ALA A 120 7.35 9.71 13.95
N LYS A 121 8.59 9.57 13.47
CA LYS A 121 9.15 8.35 12.89
C LYS A 121 9.21 7.22 13.94
N GLU A 122 9.77 7.47 15.13
CA GLU A 122 9.81 6.51 16.23
C GLU A 122 8.41 6.02 16.62
N LYS A 123 7.44 6.94 16.73
CA LYS A 123 6.07 6.59 17.04
C LYS A 123 5.42 5.74 15.94
N ALA A 124 5.69 6.03 14.68
CA ALA A 124 5.19 5.24 13.56
C ALA A 124 5.83 3.85 13.54
N GLU A 125 7.14 3.76 13.80
CA GLU A 125 7.86 2.50 13.88
C GLU A 125 7.36 1.62 15.05
N ALA A 126 7.14 2.20 16.22
CA ALA A 126 6.58 1.48 17.36
C ALA A 126 5.20 0.89 17.02
N ARG A 127 4.31 1.70 16.42
CA ARG A 127 2.98 1.22 16.00
C ARG A 127 3.06 0.11 14.95
N ALA A 128 3.97 0.25 13.97
CA ALA A 128 4.15 -0.77 12.96
C ALA A 128 4.65 -2.09 13.58
N ARG A 129 5.54 -2.00 14.58
CA ARG A 129 6.03 -3.16 15.34
C ARG A 129 4.91 -3.83 16.12
N ASP A 130 4.09 -3.05 16.85
CA ASP A 130 2.96 -3.58 17.61
C ASP A 130 1.97 -4.31 16.69
N THR A 131 1.61 -3.70 15.56
CA THR A 131 0.73 -4.31 14.56
C THR A 131 1.36 -5.58 13.97
N ALA A 132 2.67 -5.58 13.70
CA ALA A 132 3.36 -6.76 13.18
C ALA A 132 3.34 -7.92 14.19
N VAL A 133 3.54 -7.64 15.48
CA VAL A 133 3.43 -8.66 16.55
C VAL A 133 2.03 -9.25 16.62
N GLU A 134 1.00 -8.41 16.58
CA GLU A 134 -0.40 -8.85 16.59
C GLU A 134 -0.71 -9.74 15.37
N LEU A 135 -0.29 -9.32 14.18
CA LEU A 135 -0.46 -10.12 12.95
C LEU A 135 0.27 -11.46 13.02
N LEU A 136 1.51 -11.48 13.52
CA LEU A 136 2.27 -12.72 13.68
C LEU A 136 1.58 -13.67 14.65
N ASP A 137 0.99 -13.19 15.74
CA ASP A 137 0.24 -14.01 16.67
C ASP A 137 -1.03 -14.61 16.02
N VAL A 138 -1.75 -13.82 15.22
CA VAL A 138 -2.89 -14.30 14.44
C VAL A 138 -2.45 -15.38 13.44
N TYR A 139 -1.36 -15.17 12.70
CA TYR A 139 -0.82 -16.15 11.77
C TYR A 139 -0.37 -17.44 12.48
N ALA A 140 0.30 -17.30 13.63
CA ALA A 140 0.74 -18.47 14.42
C ALA A 140 -0.46 -19.29 14.94
N ARG A 141 -1.50 -18.64 15.44
CA ARG A 141 -2.74 -19.32 15.85
C ARG A 141 -3.40 -20.01 14.66
N ARG A 142 -3.49 -19.36 13.51
CA ARG A 142 -4.03 -19.94 12.29
C ARG A 142 -3.23 -21.16 11.85
N ALA A 143 -1.90 -21.08 11.83
CA ALA A 143 -1.03 -22.19 11.45
C ALA A 143 -1.14 -23.40 12.40
N LYS A 144 -1.43 -23.15 13.68
CA LYS A 144 -1.63 -24.22 14.70
C LYS A 144 -3.03 -24.81 14.64
N SER A 145 -4.01 -24.10 14.11
CA SER A 145 -5.41 -24.55 14.08
C SER A 145 -5.58 -25.64 13.03
N VAL A 146 -6.21 -26.74 13.41
CA VAL A 146 -6.63 -27.78 12.46
C VAL A 146 -7.95 -27.32 11.85
N GLY A 147 -7.96 -27.10 10.54
CA GLY A 147 -9.16 -26.75 9.79
C GLY A 147 -10.08 -27.95 9.58
N PHE A 148 -11.33 -27.66 9.28
CA PHE A 148 -12.26 -28.69 8.82
C PHE A 148 -12.02 -28.93 7.32
N SER A 149 -11.77 -30.17 6.94
CA SER A 149 -11.66 -30.57 5.54
C SER A 149 -13.00 -31.06 5.03
N TYR A 150 -13.53 -30.39 4.01
CA TYR A 150 -14.72 -30.85 3.33
C TYR A 150 -14.39 -32.05 2.45
N LEU A 151 -15.35 -32.99 2.31
CA LEU A 151 -15.22 -34.09 1.37
C LEU A 151 -15.31 -33.55 -0.06
N ALA A 152 -14.29 -33.83 -0.87
CA ALA A 152 -14.34 -33.54 -2.29
C ALA A 152 -15.22 -34.56 -2.98
N TYR A 153 -16.40 -34.20 -3.41
CA TYR A 153 -17.28 -35.01 -4.25
C TYR A 153 -16.85 -34.85 -5.72
N GLU A 154 -15.77 -35.50 -6.09
CA GLU A 154 -15.12 -35.26 -7.39
C GLU A 154 -16.04 -35.67 -8.57
N ASP A 155 -16.78 -36.75 -8.43
CA ASP A 155 -17.74 -37.24 -9.44
C ASP A 155 -18.89 -36.25 -9.65
N GLU A 156 -19.43 -35.69 -8.57
CA GLU A 156 -20.53 -34.74 -8.64
C GLU A 156 -20.05 -33.40 -9.23
N TYR A 157 -18.83 -32.95 -8.88
CA TYR A 157 -18.22 -31.77 -9.45
C TYR A 157 -17.94 -31.92 -10.95
N GLN A 158 -17.42 -33.09 -11.37
CA GLN A 158 -17.18 -33.35 -12.79
C GLN A 158 -18.47 -33.38 -13.59
N LYS A 159 -19.54 -33.98 -13.04
CA LYS A 159 -20.87 -33.94 -13.67
C LYS A 159 -21.39 -32.53 -13.80
N PHE A 160 -21.31 -31.73 -12.72
CA PHE A 160 -21.71 -30.30 -12.76
C PHE A 160 -20.89 -29.52 -13.78
N SER A 161 -19.59 -29.68 -13.81
CA SER A 161 -18.70 -29.00 -14.74
C SER A 161 -18.95 -29.39 -16.19
N SER A 162 -19.29 -30.66 -16.47
CA SER A 162 -19.60 -31.13 -17.82
C SER A 162 -20.95 -30.64 -18.34
N GLU A 163 -21.88 -30.32 -17.45
CA GLU A 163 -23.20 -29.76 -17.79
C GLU A 163 -23.14 -28.23 -17.95
N PHE A 164 -22.01 -27.59 -17.60
CA PHE A 164 -21.85 -26.15 -17.71
C PHE A 164 -21.48 -25.76 -19.15
N ASN A 165 -22.32 -24.92 -19.78
CA ASN A 165 -22.24 -24.65 -21.21
C ASN A 165 -21.13 -23.66 -21.64
N PHE A 166 -20.28 -23.22 -20.73
CA PHE A 166 -19.22 -22.24 -21.01
C PHE A 166 -17.86 -22.80 -20.61
N GLU A 167 -16.85 -22.48 -21.41
CA GLU A 167 -15.46 -22.82 -21.07
C GLU A 167 -14.91 -21.78 -20.09
N GLU A 168 -14.23 -22.28 -19.07
CA GLU A 168 -13.54 -21.45 -18.07
C GLU A 168 -12.30 -20.80 -18.67
N THR A 169 -12.08 -19.54 -18.34
CA THR A 169 -10.81 -18.89 -18.64
C THR A 169 -9.70 -19.49 -17.81
N PRO A 170 -8.42 -19.38 -18.23
CA PRO A 170 -7.28 -19.88 -17.44
C PRO A 170 -7.27 -19.36 -16.00
N ASP A 171 -7.60 -18.09 -15.78
CA ASP A 171 -7.64 -17.47 -14.45
C ASP A 171 -8.79 -18.01 -13.58
N GLN A 172 -9.95 -18.27 -14.18
CA GLN A 172 -11.08 -18.90 -13.48
C GLN A 172 -10.74 -20.32 -13.06
N ARG A 173 -10.13 -21.10 -13.94
CA ARG A 173 -9.67 -22.46 -13.61
C ARG A 173 -8.66 -22.47 -12.47
N GLN A 174 -7.71 -21.52 -12.49
CA GLN A 174 -6.76 -21.37 -11.40
C GLN A 174 -7.44 -20.98 -10.09
N ALA A 175 -8.39 -20.05 -10.13
CA ALA A 175 -9.14 -19.63 -8.94
C ALA A 175 -9.96 -20.77 -8.34
N ILE A 176 -10.62 -21.59 -9.18
CA ILE A 176 -11.37 -22.77 -8.74
C ILE A 176 -10.43 -23.79 -8.08
N ALA A 177 -9.31 -24.10 -8.73
CA ALA A 177 -8.34 -25.05 -8.17
C ALA A 177 -7.80 -24.59 -6.81
N LEU A 178 -7.46 -23.30 -6.66
CA LEU A 178 -7.01 -22.73 -5.39
C LEU A 178 -8.12 -22.74 -4.34
N SER A 179 -9.35 -22.46 -4.71
CA SER A 179 -10.51 -22.50 -3.80
C SER A 179 -10.74 -23.90 -3.24
N LEU A 180 -10.70 -24.93 -4.10
CA LEU A 180 -10.91 -26.32 -3.69
C LEU A 180 -9.79 -26.90 -2.81
N ILE A 181 -8.57 -26.33 -2.89
CA ILE A 181 -7.45 -26.73 -2.01
C ILE A 181 -7.61 -26.13 -0.61
N HIS A 182 -8.24 -24.97 -0.49
CA HIS A 182 -8.31 -24.21 0.76
C HIS A 182 -9.65 -24.37 1.52
N ILE A 183 -10.59 -25.08 0.96
CA ILE A 183 -11.83 -25.47 1.64
C ILE A 183 -11.69 -26.91 2.20
#